data_a3f95d6e3e0f339533f1270cd54c0d6a
#
_entry.id   a3f95d6e3e0f339533f1270cd54c0d6a
#
_cell.length_a   1.000
_cell.length_b   1.000
_cell.length_c   1.000
_cell.angle_alpha   90.00
_cell.angle_beta   90.00
_cell.angle_gamma   90.00
#
_symmetry.space_group_name_H-M   'P 1'
#
loop_
_entity.id
_entity.type
_entity.pdbx_description
1 polymer ?
#
loop_
_entity_poly.entity_id
_entity_poly.type
_entity_poly.pdbx_seq_one_letter_code
_entity_poly.pdbx_strand_id
1 'polypeptide(L)'
;PGCVAAVTGTNGKTSVVTFVRQIWAALGIKAASAGTLGVQASGDGLDINYPGSLTTPDPTDLHQVMAELAREGVDHMAIEASSHGLDQYRLDGVHIDIAAFTNLTRDHLDYHGDTATYFKAKRRLFSDLLRGGGTVVLNADVPEFSDLKKLADKRNCKVISFGYKATDIVLKSVVPYDNGQQISMSLFGRDVSLEFPLIGSFQVDNAMCALGIVIAAGEGPYRAVETLHFLQGGRGRL
;
A
#
# COMPACT_ATOMS: atom_id res chain seq x y z
N PRO A 1 5.81 -14.20 6.67
CA PRO A 1 6.22 -12.84 7.07
C PRO A 1 5.60 -12.43 8.40
N GLY A 2 6.39 -11.71 9.24
CA GLY A 2 5.95 -11.21 10.55
C GLY A 2 5.10 -9.95 10.48
N CYS A 3 5.19 -9.17 9.39
CA CYS A 3 4.38 -7.99 9.12
C CYS A 3 3.73 -8.09 7.74
N VAL A 4 2.42 -8.00 7.66
CA VAL A 4 1.67 -8.05 6.41
C VAL A 4 0.82 -6.79 6.25
N ALA A 5 1.06 -6.08 5.14
CA ALA A 5 0.25 -4.94 4.70
C ALA A 5 -0.63 -5.34 3.51
N ALA A 6 -1.90 -4.93 3.50
CA ALA A 6 -2.80 -5.12 2.37
C ALA A 6 -3.28 -3.77 1.83
N VAL A 7 -3.28 -3.62 0.51
CA VAL A 7 -3.61 -2.37 -0.17
C VAL A 7 -4.83 -2.55 -1.06
N THR A 8 -5.89 -1.77 -0.82
CA THR A 8 -7.09 -1.75 -1.67
C THR A 8 -7.36 -0.34 -2.21
N GLY A 9 -8.20 -0.27 -3.21
CA GLY A 9 -8.61 0.92 -3.93
C GLY A 9 -8.91 0.58 -5.39
N THR A 10 -9.33 1.54 -6.19
CA THR A 10 -9.50 1.33 -7.64
C THR A 10 -8.15 1.31 -8.32
N ASN A 11 -7.38 2.38 -8.17
CA ASN A 11 -6.08 2.57 -8.82
C ASN A 11 -4.94 2.62 -7.78
N GLY A 12 -3.70 2.40 -8.23
CA GLY A 12 -2.51 2.59 -7.44
C GLY A 12 -2.04 1.37 -6.63
N LYS A 13 -2.86 0.33 -6.45
CA LYS A 13 -2.50 -0.86 -5.64
C LYS A 13 -1.13 -1.44 -5.99
N THR A 14 -0.92 -1.76 -7.27
CA THR A 14 0.33 -2.35 -7.76
C THR A 14 1.53 -1.44 -7.51
N SER A 15 1.39 -0.13 -7.81
CA SER A 15 2.46 0.85 -7.55
C SER A 15 2.77 0.93 -6.05
N VAL A 16 1.75 0.99 -5.21
CA VAL A 16 1.92 1.08 -3.75
C VAL A 16 2.65 -0.15 -3.21
N VAL A 17 2.22 -1.39 -3.51
CA VAL A 17 2.90 -2.60 -2.98
C VAL A 17 4.32 -2.73 -3.51
N THR A 18 4.57 -2.29 -4.77
CA THR A 18 5.90 -2.25 -5.35
C THR A 18 6.79 -1.22 -4.63
N PHE A 19 6.29 -0.03 -4.36
CA PHE A 19 7.03 1.01 -3.65
C PHE A 19 7.30 0.61 -2.20
N VAL A 20 6.32 0.03 -1.51
CA VAL A 20 6.50 -0.50 -0.15
C VAL A 20 7.67 -1.48 -0.11
N ARG A 21 7.69 -2.47 -1.03
CA ARG A 21 8.80 -3.43 -1.12
C ARG A 21 10.13 -2.74 -1.39
N GLN A 22 10.17 -1.77 -2.33
CA GLN A 22 11.39 -1.02 -2.65
C GLN A 22 11.90 -0.20 -1.46
N ILE A 23 11.01 0.47 -0.72
CA ILE A 23 11.39 1.23 0.47
C ILE A 23 11.97 0.30 1.54
N TRP A 24 11.28 -0.81 1.86
CA TRP A 24 11.79 -1.79 2.82
C TRP A 24 13.16 -2.35 2.40
N ALA A 25 13.33 -2.70 1.13
CA ALA A 25 14.61 -3.19 0.61
C ALA A 25 15.73 -2.14 0.72
N ALA A 26 15.44 -0.87 0.43
CA ALA A 26 16.40 0.24 0.60
C ALA A 26 16.76 0.49 2.08
N LEU A 27 15.88 0.13 3.00
CA LEU A 27 16.13 0.18 4.44
C LEU A 27 16.88 -1.06 4.95
N GLY A 28 17.23 -2.02 4.09
CA GLY A 28 17.94 -3.25 4.43
C GLY A 28 17.03 -4.39 4.90
N ILE A 29 15.72 -4.28 4.69
CA ILE A 29 14.72 -5.27 5.11
C ILE A 29 14.42 -6.21 3.94
N LYS A 30 14.47 -7.54 4.16
CA LYS A 30 13.96 -8.52 3.22
C LYS A 30 12.45 -8.44 3.16
N ALA A 31 11.93 -8.00 2.01
CA ALA A 31 10.51 -7.72 1.84
C ALA A 31 9.97 -8.26 0.53
N ALA A 32 8.67 -8.58 0.52
CA ALA A 32 7.97 -9.05 -0.66
C ALA A 32 6.77 -8.16 -1.01
N SER A 33 6.39 -8.20 -2.29
CA SER A 33 5.11 -7.71 -2.79
C SER A 33 4.39 -8.81 -3.56
N ALA A 34 3.07 -8.90 -3.40
CA ALA A 34 2.22 -9.81 -4.17
C ALA A 34 1.06 -9.08 -4.83
N GLY A 35 0.85 -9.32 -6.10
CA GLY A 35 -0.22 -8.66 -6.85
C GLY A 35 -0.20 -8.94 -8.33
N THR A 36 -0.68 -8.01 -9.12
CA THR A 36 -0.80 -8.10 -10.58
C THR A 36 0.53 -8.44 -11.28
N LEU A 37 1.66 -7.98 -10.73
CA LEU A 37 3.00 -8.30 -11.25
C LEU A 37 3.56 -9.64 -10.74
N GLY A 38 2.74 -10.43 -10.06
CA GLY A 38 3.17 -11.66 -9.40
C GLY A 38 3.71 -11.41 -8.00
N VAL A 39 4.58 -12.31 -7.55
CA VAL A 39 5.27 -12.18 -6.27
C VAL A 39 6.71 -11.81 -6.51
N GLN A 40 7.12 -10.71 -5.94
CA GLN A 40 8.50 -10.22 -6.00
C GLN A 40 9.04 -10.04 -4.59
N ALA A 41 10.27 -10.48 -4.34
CA ALA A 41 10.94 -10.21 -3.08
C ALA A 41 12.35 -9.67 -3.32
N SER A 42 12.79 -8.77 -2.44
CA SER A 42 14.10 -8.10 -2.54
C SER A 42 14.59 -7.65 -1.16
N GLY A 43 15.87 -7.29 -1.09
CA GLY A 43 16.55 -6.82 0.11
C GLY A 43 17.60 -7.84 0.60
N ASP A 44 18.74 -7.33 1.09
CA ASP A 44 19.85 -8.13 1.63
C ASP A 44 20.27 -9.32 0.73
N GLY A 45 20.50 -9.04 -0.56
CA GLY A 45 20.92 -10.05 -1.54
C GLY A 45 19.80 -10.96 -2.06
N LEU A 46 18.57 -10.81 -1.61
CA LEU A 46 17.42 -11.55 -2.09
C LEU A 46 16.85 -10.90 -3.36
N ASP A 47 16.62 -11.72 -4.39
CA ASP A 47 15.92 -11.33 -5.62
C ASP A 47 15.05 -12.50 -6.10
N ILE A 48 13.75 -12.43 -5.79
CA ILE A 48 12.75 -13.44 -6.18
C ILE A 48 11.71 -12.80 -7.07
N ASN A 49 11.34 -13.47 -8.15
CA ASN A 49 10.31 -13.03 -9.07
C ASN A 49 9.49 -14.22 -9.58
N TYR A 50 8.29 -14.40 -9.03
CA TYR A 50 7.31 -15.38 -9.51
C TYR A 50 6.23 -14.68 -10.32
N PRO A 51 5.95 -15.09 -11.56
CA PRO A 51 4.90 -14.49 -12.38
C PRO A 51 3.53 -14.67 -11.73
N GLY A 52 2.69 -13.63 -11.82
CA GLY A 52 1.32 -13.66 -11.30
C GLY A 52 0.29 -13.90 -12.38
N SER A 53 -0.84 -14.49 -12.00
CA SER A 53 -2.02 -14.67 -12.85
C SER A 53 -3.22 -13.82 -12.38
N LEU A 54 -3.25 -13.46 -11.11
CA LEU A 54 -4.34 -12.72 -10.48
C LEU A 54 -3.81 -11.55 -9.63
N THR A 55 -4.57 -10.46 -9.58
CA THR A 55 -4.24 -9.30 -8.73
C THR A 55 -4.18 -9.68 -7.24
N THR A 56 -5.11 -10.52 -6.78
CA THR A 56 -5.06 -11.16 -5.47
C THR A 56 -4.96 -12.66 -5.72
N PRO A 57 -3.87 -13.34 -5.35
CA PRO A 57 -3.69 -14.78 -5.57
C PRO A 57 -4.79 -15.61 -4.90
N ASP A 58 -4.95 -16.84 -5.33
CA ASP A 58 -5.83 -17.80 -4.64
C ASP A 58 -5.28 -18.12 -3.24
N PRO A 59 -6.13 -18.45 -2.26
CA PRO A 59 -5.71 -18.65 -0.87
C PRO A 59 -4.59 -19.69 -0.72
N THR A 60 -4.69 -20.82 -1.40
CA THR A 60 -3.71 -21.91 -1.32
C THR A 60 -2.35 -21.44 -1.83
N ASP A 61 -2.30 -20.81 -3.00
CA ASP A 61 -1.07 -20.31 -3.60
C ASP A 61 -0.45 -19.20 -2.74
N LEU A 62 -1.29 -18.30 -2.19
CA LEU A 62 -0.82 -17.23 -1.34
C LEU A 62 -0.16 -17.76 -0.07
N HIS A 63 -0.80 -18.71 0.64
CA HIS A 63 -0.25 -19.28 1.86
C HIS A 63 1.02 -20.11 1.60
N GLN A 64 1.09 -20.84 0.48
CA GLN A 64 2.30 -21.56 0.09
C GLN A 64 3.46 -20.58 -0.16
N VAL A 65 3.23 -19.55 -0.96
CA VAL A 65 4.24 -18.51 -1.24
C VAL A 65 4.67 -17.80 0.04
N MET A 66 3.74 -17.44 0.92
CA MET A 66 4.08 -16.82 2.20
C MET A 66 4.98 -17.72 3.06
N ALA A 67 4.73 -19.03 3.05
CA ALA A 67 5.56 -19.99 3.77
C ALA A 67 6.96 -20.13 3.15
N GLU A 68 7.07 -20.12 1.82
CA GLU A 68 8.36 -20.13 1.10
C GLU A 68 9.15 -18.84 1.39
N LEU A 69 8.54 -17.67 1.26
CA LEU A 69 9.16 -16.39 1.57
C LEU A 69 9.66 -16.31 3.02
N ALA A 70 8.90 -16.87 3.98
CA ALA A 70 9.32 -16.91 5.38
C ALA A 70 10.58 -17.78 5.59
N ARG A 71 10.73 -18.89 4.84
CA ARG A 71 11.95 -19.73 4.87
C ARG A 71 13.17 -19.00 4.31
N GLU A 72 12.97 -18.11 3.33
CA GLU A 72 14.03 -17.23 2.77
C GLU A 72 14.34 -16.01 3.66
N GLY A 73 13.68 -15.91 4.81
CA GLY A 73 13.89 -14.84 5.79
C GLY A 73 13.16 -13.54 5.45
N VAL A 74 12.16 -13.58 4.56
CA VAL A 74 11.29 -12.43 4.29
C VAL A 74 10.38 -12.20 5.47
N ASP A 75 10.51 -11.05 6.13
CA ASP A 75 9.72 -10.70 7.31
C ASP A 75 8.57 -9.73 6.99
N HIS A 76 8.68 -8.94 5.95
CA HIS A 76 7.69 -7.93 5.55
C HIS A 76 7.06 -8.26 4.19
N MET A 77 5.73 -8.12 4.09
CA MET A 77 5.02 -8.37 2.84
C MET A 77 3.89 -7.36 2.60
N ALA A 78 3.80 -6.85 1.36
CA ALA A 78 2.70 -6.01 0.91
C ALA A 78 1.87 -6.75 -0.16
N ILE A 79 0.54 -6.79 -0.01
CA ILE A 79 -0.37 -7.57 -0.87
C ILE A 79 -1.43 -6.67 -1.49
N GLU A 80 -1.67 -6.82 -2.79
CA GLU A 80 -2.82 -6.20 -3.44
C GLU A 80 -4.13 -6.90 -3.02
N ALA A 81 -5.04 -6.14 -2.43
CA ALA A 81 -6.39 -6.59 -2.05
C ALA A 81 -7.41 -6.04 -3.06
N SER A 82 -7.65 -6.77 -4.17
CA SER A 82 -8.66 -6.42 -5.15
C SER A 82 -10.07 -6.59 -4.58
N SER A 83 -11.06 -5.87 -5.12
CA SER A 83 -12.46 -6.03 -4.70
C SER A 83 -12.97 -7.46 -4.92
N HIS A 84 -12.60 -8.10 -6.03
CA HIS A 84 -12.90 -9.50 -6.29
C HIS A 84 -12.24 -10.42 -5.25
N GLY A 85 -10.94 -10.21 -4.96
CA GLY A 85 -10.23 -11.01 -3.97
C GLY A 85 -10.83 -10.89 -2.57
N LEU A 86 -11.27 -9.68 -2.19
CA LEU A 86 -11.94 -9.42 -0.93
C LEU A 86 -13.35 -10.04 -0.89
N ASP A 87 -14.14 -9.90 -1.95
CA ASP A 87 -15.48 -10.45 -2.06
C ASP A 87 -15.48 -11.99 -2.12
N GLN A 88 -14.46 -12.57 -2.74
CA GLN A 88 -14.26 -14.02 -2.86
C GLN A 88 -13.45 -14.62 -1.70
N TYR A 89 -13.24 -13.89 -0.61
CA TYR A 89 -12.57 -14.37 0.61
C TYR A 89 -11.13 -14.88 0.41
N ARG A 90 -10.41 -14.41 -0.63
CA ARG A 90 -9.07 -14.90 -0.96
C ARG A 90 -7.99 -14.52 0.05
N LEU A 91 -8.23 -13.50 0.87
CA LEU A 91 -7.31 -13.06 1.93
C LEU A 91 -7.72 -13.55 3.33
N ASP A 92 -8.79 -14.36 3.44
CA ASP A 92 -9.21 -14.90 4.71
C ASP A 92 -8.18 -15.90 5.22
N GLY A 93 -7.86 -15.79 6.50
CA GLY A 93 -6.75 -16.56 7.10
C GLY A 93 -5.38 -15.87 7.03
N VAL A 94 -5.22 -14.78 6.26
CA VAL A 94 -4.01 -13.95 6.32
C VAL A 94 -4.10 -12.99 7.51
N HIS A 95 -3.09 -12.99 8.36
CA HIS A 95 -2.98 -12.02 9.46
C HIS A 95 -2.51 -10.68 8.90
N ILE A 96 -3.44 -9.74 8.72
CA ILE A 96 -3.16 -8.40 8.19
C ILE A 96 -2.94 -7.43 9.34
N ASP A 97 -1.76 -6.82 9.39
CA ASP A 97 -1.33 -5.84 10.41
C ASP A 97 -1.65 -4.41 9.99
N ILE A 98 -1.55 -4.14 8.68
CA ILE A 98 -1.71 -2.81 8.09
C ILE A 98 -2.65 -2.90 6.90
N ALA A 99 -3.68 -2.05 6.88
CA ALA A 99 -4.60 -1.93 5.75
C ALA A 99 -4.53 -0.53 5.15
N ALA A 100 -4.36 -0.44 3.83
CA ALA A 100 -4.27 0.84 3.14
C ALA A 100 -5.38 1.03 2.10
N PHE A 101 -5.84 2.27 1.95
CA PHE A 101 -6.84 2.68 0.97
C PHE A 101 -6.31 3.82 0.10
N THR A 102 -6.28 3.61 -1.22
CA THR A 102 -5.79 4.62 -2.17
C THR A 102 -6.89 5.55 -2.65
N ASN A 103 -7.88 5.03 -3.36
CA ASN A 103 -9.00 5.79 -3.93
C ASN A 103 -10.16 4.88 -4.34
N LEU A 104 -11.31 5.50 -4.64
CA LEU A 104 -12.45 4.85 -5.26
C LEU A 104 -12.89 5.66 -6.48
N THR A 105 -12.87 5.03 -7.66
CA THR A 105 -13.45 5.55 -8.89
C THR A 105 -14.38 4.51 -9.50
N ARG A 106 -15.14 4.86 -10.53
CA ARG A 106 -16.01 3.90 -11.20
C ARG A 106 -15.19 2.83 -11.91
N ASP A 107 -15.33 1.58 -11.46
CA ASP A 107 -14.69 0.41 -12.05
C ASP A 107 -15.42 -0.86 -11.59
N HIS A 108 -15.28 -1.96 -12.34
CA HIS A 108 -15.86 -3.27 -12.01
C HIS A 108 -17.35 -3.28 -11.66
N LEU A 109 -18.15 -2.37 -12.24
CA LEU A 109 -19.60 -2.31 -12.01
C LEU A 109 -20.35 -3.45 -12.69
N ASP A 110 -19.77 -4.07 -13.71
CA ASP A 110 -20.21 -5.32 -14.32
C ASP A 110 -20.28 -6.48 -13.32
N TYR A 111 -19.35 -6.52 -12.38
CA TYR A 111 -19.30 -7.55 -11.31
C TYR A 111 -20.09 -7.12 -10.06
N HIS A 112 -19.89 -5.91 -9.58
CA HIS A 112 -20.46 -5.45 -8.30
C HIS A 112 -21.86 -4.82 -8.42
N GLY A 113 -22.31 -4.49 -9.63
CA GLY A 113 -23.60 -3.85 -9.91
C GLY A 113 -23.60 -2.34 -9.66
N ASP A 114 -23.17 -1.89 -8.49
CA ASP A 114 -23.10 -0.47 -8.13
C ASP A 114 -21.86 -0.10 -7.31
N THR A 115 -21.64 1.22 -7.17
CA THR A 115 -20.48 1.77 -6.44
C THR A 115 -20.54 1.46 -4.93
N ALA A 116 -21.74 1.38 -4.35
CA ALA A 116 -21.87 1.09 -2.92
C ALA A 116 -21.46 -0.36 -2.60
N THR A 117 -21.88 -1.32 -3.42
CA THR A 117 -21.48 -2.72 -3.33
C THR A 117 -19.97 -2.88 -3.59
N TYR A 118 -19.44 -2.15 -4.57
CA TYR A 118 -18.00 -2.12 -4.86
C TYR A 118 -17.19 -1.59 -3.67
N PHE A 119 -17.62 -0.48 -3.05
CA PHE A 119 -17.00 0.04 -1.84
C PHE A 119 -17.14 -0.92 -0.66
N LYS A 120 -18.31 -1.54 -0.48
CA LYS A 120 -18.56 -2.52 0.58
C LYS A 120 -17.57 -3.70 0.51
N ALA A 121 -17.29 -4.21 -0.69
CA ALA A 121 -16.29 -5.26 -0.89
C ALA A 121 -14.89 -4.80 -0.43
N LYS A 122 -14.45 -3.58 -0.80
CA LYS A 122 -13.16 -3.04 -0.36
C LYS A 122 -13.11 -2.74 1.14
N ARG A 123 -14.21 -2.26 1.70
CA ARG A 123 -14.35 -1.94 3.11
C ARG A 123 -14.16 -3.16 4.02
N ARG A 124 -14.40 -4.37 3.48
CA ARG A 124 -14.18 -5.64 4.17
C ARG A 124 -12.73 -5.81 4.66
N LEU A 125 -11.74 -5.27 3.93
CA LEU A 125 -10.36 -5.26 4.38
C LEU A 125 -10.21 -4.63 5.77
N PHE A 126 -10.94 -3.56 6.03
CA PHE A 126 -10.87 -2.77 7.27
C PHE A 126 -11.83 -3.29 8.35
N SER A 127 -13.01 -3.82 7.97
CA SER A 127 -14.00 -4.30 8.94
C SER A 127 -13.71 -5.71 9.46
N ASP A 128 -13.19 -6.59 8.61
CA ASP A 128 -13.13 -8.02 8.88
C ASP A 128 -11.70 -8.56 8.97
N LEU A 129 -10.82 -8.16 8.05
CA LEU A 129 -9.51 -8.79 7.86
C LEU A 129 -8.37 -8.12 8.64
N LEU A 130 -8.38 -6.80 8.74
CA LEU A 130 -7.38 -6.10 9.56
C LEU A 130 -7.51 -6.54 11.02
N ARG A 131 -6.42 -6.93 11.65
CA ARG A 131 -6.43 -7.29 13.08
C ARG A 131 -6.88 -6.12 13.97
N GLY A 132 -7.51 -6.42 15.10
CA GLY A 132 -7.84 -5.42 16.12
C GLY A 132 -6.57 -4.71 16.63
N GLY A 133 -6.61 -3.39 16.74
CA GLY A 133 -5.46 -2.59 17.12
C GLY A 133 -4.37 -2.45 16.04
N GLY A 134 -4.61 -2.95 14.81
CA GLY A 134 -3.74 -2.73 13.66
C GLY A 134 -3.68 -1.28 13.22
N THR A 135 -3.02 -1.00 12.09
CA THR A 135 -2.89 0.36 11.56
C THR A 135 -3.60 0.47 10.20
N VAL A 136 -4.34 1.56 10.00
CA VAL A 136 -4.90 1.92 8.70
C VAL A 136 -4.14 3.11 8.09
N VAL A 137 -3.88 3.05 6.79
CA VAL A 137 -3.25 4.13 6.02
C VAL A 137 -4.26 4.65 5.01
N LEU A 138 -4.71 5.89 5.16
CA LEU A 138 -5.86 6.43 4.45
C LEU A 138 -5.52 7.71 3.68
N ASN A 139 -5.97 7.76 2.42
CA ASN A 139 -5.97 8.99 1.64
C ASN A 139 -7.04 9.95 2.19
N ALA A 140 -6.62 11.11 2.71
CA ALA A 140 -7.51 12.10 3.31
C ALA A 140 -8.25 12.98 2.28
N ASP A 141 -7.87 12.89 1.00
CA ASP A 141 -8.45 13.71 -0.07
C ASP A 141 -9.67 13.04 -0.73
N VAL A 142 -9.92 11.76 -0.42
CA VAL A 142 -11.05 11.01 -1.00
C VAL A 142 -12.29 11.03 -0.09
N PRO A 143 -13.50 10.95 -0.67
CA PRO A 143 -14.75 10.98 0.10
C PRO A 143 -14.88 9.88 1.16
N GLU A 144 -14.31 8.68 0.86
CA GLU A 144 -14.40 7.49 1.71
C GLU A 144 -13.58 7.60 3.01
N PHE A 145 -12.69 8.58 3.11
CA PHE A 145 -11.82 8.80 4.28
C PHE A 145 -12.60 8.84 5.59
N SER A 146 -13.69 9.61 5.63
CA SER A 146 -14.48 9.79 6.86
C SER A 146 -15.11 8.49 7.35
N ASP A 147 -15.63 7.66 6.44
CA ASP A 147 -16.22 6.35 6.80
C ASP A 147 -15.16 5.37 7.29
N LEU A 148 -14.05 5.26 6.56
CA LEU A 148 -12.95 4.36 6.92
C LEU A 148 -12.28 4.77 8.23
N LYS A 149 -12.12 6.08 8.48
CA LYS A 149 -11.59 6.59 9.74
C LYS A 149 -12.52 6.25 10.92
N LYS A 150 -13.82 6.46 10.80
CA LYS A 150 -14.81 6.08 11.83
C LYS A 150 -14.77 4.58 12.12
N LEU A 151 -14.59 3.77 11.08
CA LEU A 151 -14.46 2.31 11.24
C LEU A 151 -13.18 1.94 11.99
N ALA A 152 -12.06 2.56 11.65
CA ALA A 152 -10.78 2.36 12.33
C ALA A 152 -10.87 2.74 13.83
N ASP A 153 -11.46 3.91 14.12
CA ASP A 153 -11.67 4.38 15.50
C ASP A 153 -12.52 3.38 16.32
N LYS A 154 -13.61 2.84 15.75
CA LYS A 154 -14.45 1.80 16.40
C LYS A 154 -13.71 0.50 16.69
N ARG A 155 -12.67 0.18 15.92
CA ARG A 155 -11.88 -1.02 16.07
C ARG A 155 -10.58 -0.80 16.85
N ASN A 156 -10.39 0.38 17.43
CA ASN A 156 -9.17 0.82 18.11
C ASN A 156 -7.91 0.68 17.24
N CYS A 157 -8.05 0.87 15.93
CA CYS A 157 -6.92 0.87 15.00
C CYS A 157 -6.24 2.24 14.98
N LYS A 158 -4.93 2.26 14.81
CA LYS A 158 -4.19 3.50 14.55
C LYS A 158 -4.50 4.00 13.14
N VAL A 159 -4.51 5.31 12.94
CA VAL A 159 -4.71 5.92 11.62
C VAL A 159 -3.47 6.72 11.26
N ILE A 160 -2.93 6.49 10.06
CA ILE A 160 -1.96 7.37 9.39
C ILE A 160 -2.66 7.91 8.14
N SER A 161 -2.83 9.22 8.08
CA SER A 161 -3.44 9.92 6.95
C SER A 161 -2.39 10.46 6.00
N PHE A 162 -2.66 10.45 4.68
CA PHE A 162 -1.83 11.09 3.67
C PHE A 162 -2.66 11.89 2.67
N GLY A 163 -2.05 12.87 2.03
CA GLY A 163 -2.68 13.76 1.05
C GLY A 163 -2.65 15.24 1.46
N TYR A 164 -3.31 16.09 0.69
CA TYR A 164 -3.37 17.54 0.97
C TYR A 164 -4.16 17.87 2.24
N LYS A 165 -5.20 17.08 2.54
CA LYS A 165 -6.10 17.26 3.71
C LYS A 165 -5.70 16.39 4.90
N ALA A 166 -4.56 15.72 4.82
CA ALA A 166 -4.07 14.85 5.87
C ALA A 166 -3.56 15.62 7.10
N THR A 167 -3.29 14.87 8.18
CA THR A 167 -2.67 15.40 9.41
C THR A 167 -1.28 14.82 9.66
N ASP A 168 -0.95 13.67 9.06
CA ASP A 168 0.29 12.95 9.34
C ASP A 168 1.32 13.11 8.21
N ILE A 169 0.95 12.81 6.96
CA ILE A 169 1.77 12.97 5.76
C ILE A 169 1.07 13.98 4.86
N VAL A 170 1.32 15.25 5.09
CA VAL A 170 0.60 16.35 4.44
C VAL A 170 1.34 16.80 3.19
N LEU A 171 0.77 16.59 2.01
CA LEU A 171 1.32 17.10 0.76
C LEU A 171 1.12 18.62 0.70
N LYS A 172 2.18 19.37 0.47
CA LYS A 172 2.15 20.84 0.35
C LYS A 172 2.19 21.30 -1.09
N SER A 173 3.14 20.76 -1.85
CA SER A 173 3.28 21.11 -3.27
C SER A 173 3.97 19.99 -4.06
N VAL A 174 3.64 19.94 -5.34
CA VAL A 174 4.29 19.11 -6.35
C VAL A 174 4.64 20.01 -7.52
N VAL A 175 5.93 20.12 -7.86
CA VAL A 175 6.43 20.93 -8.96
C VAL A 175 7.12 20.00 -9.96
N PRO A 176 6.55 19.78 -11.17
CA PRO A 176 7.16 18.95 -12.18
C PRO A 176 8.45 19.58 -12.72
N TYR A 177 9.41 18.72 -13.10
CA TYR A 177 10.57 19.08 -13.92
C TYR A 177 10.83 17.96 -14.97
N ASP A 178 11.85 18.10 -15.81
CA ASP A 178 12.03 17.25 -17.00
C ASP A 178 12.03 15.74 -16.72
N ASN A 179 12.61 15.30 -15.61
CA ASN A 179 12.80 13.88 -15.28
C ASN A 179 12.18 13.48 -13.92
N GLY A 180 11.20 14.23 -13.44
CA GLY A 180 10.59 13.93 -12.14
C GLY A 180 9.78 15.07 -11.57
N GLN A 181 9.69 15.12 -10.26
CA GLN A 181 8.88 16.10 -9.53
C GLN A 181 9.59 16.51 -8.24
N GLN A 182 9.60 17.81 -7.94
CA GLN A 182 9.98 18.31 -6.61
C GLN A 182 8.74 18.21 -5.71
N ILE A 183 8.84 17.46 -4.62
CA ILE A 183 7.75 17.29 -3.64
C ILE A 183 8.12 18.04 -2.38
N SER A 184 7.16 18.82 -1.85
CA SER A 184 7.24 19.39 -0.51
C SER A 184 6.08 18.83 0.32
N MET A 185 6.40 18.31 1.50
CA MET A 185 5.40 17.74 2.42
C MET A 185 5.75 18.07 3.87
N SER A 186 4.75 17.97 4.76
CA SER A 186 4.98 17.90 6.20
C SER A 186 4.80 16.47 6.67
N LEU A 187 5.83 15.91 7.26
CA LEU A 187 5.86 14.54 7.77
C LEU A 187 5.83 14.59 9.30
N PHE A 188 4.67 14.27 9.89
CA PHE A 188 4.41 14.36 11.33
C PHE A 188 4.82 15.73 11.93
N GLY A 189 4.45 16.82 11.23
CA GLY A 189 4.70 18.20 11.67
C GLY A 189 6.07 18.76 11.27
N ARG A 190 6.97 17.99 10.66
CA ARG A 190 8.26 18.48 10.16
C ARG A 190 8.25 18.55 8.64
N ASP A 191 8.69 19.70 8.13
CA ASP A 191 8.77 19.93 6.69
C ASP A 191 9.94 19.18 6.04
N VAL A 192 9.63 18.54 4.92
CA VAL A 192 10.57 17.79 4.08
C VAL A 192 10.35 18.17 2.63
N SER A 193 11.45 18.34 1.89
CA SER A 193 11.44 18.56 0.45
C SER A 193 12.40 17.59 -0.21
N LEU A 194 11.98 16.94 -1.31
CA LEU A 194 12.78 15.95 -2.00
C LEU A 194 12.49 15.94 -3.50
N GLU A 195 13.48 15.47 -4.27
CA GLU A 195 13.31 15.11 -5.67
C GLU A 195 12.70 13.72 -5.77
N PHE A 196 11.64 13.59 -6.57
CA PHE A 196 10.90 12.34 -6.78
C PHE A 196 11.03 11.94 -8.26
N PRO A 197 11.57 10.75 -8.57
CA PRO A 197 12.00 10.40 -9.92
C PRO A 197 10.89 9.98 -10.87
N LEU A 198 9.63 9.99 -10.40
CA LEU A 198 8.50 9.55 -11.20
C LEU A 198 7.61 10.74 -11.61
N ILE A 199 6.97 10.63 -12.76
CA ILE A 199 6.11 11.66 -13.35
C ILE A 199 4.63 11.34 -13.04
N GLY A 200 3.83 12.38 -12.81
CA GLY A 200 2.39 12.29 -12.54
C GLY A 200 2.06 12.38 -11.05
N SER A 201 1.08 13.22 -10.72
CA SER A 201 0.64 13.47 -9.34
C SER A 201 0.16 12.19 -8.64
N PHE A 202 -0.47 11.27 -9.39
CA PHE A 202 -0.91 9.99 -8.85
C PHE A 202 0.24 9.11 -8.32
N GLN A 203 1.47 9.27 -8.85
CA GLN A 203 2.64 8.55 -8.34
C GLN A 203 3.09 9.12 -6.99
N VAL A 204 2.89 10.41 -6.77
CA VAL A 204 3.13 11.05 -5.45
C VAL A 204 2.16 10.48 -4.41
N ASP A 205 0.87 10.38 -4.74
CA ASP A 205 -0.14 9.78 -3.85
C ASP A 205 0.21 8.33 -3.51
N ASN A 206 0.63 7.54 -4.52
CA ASN A 206 1.06 6.15 -4.32
C ASN A 206 2.29 6.07 -3.41
N ALA A 207 3.28 6.98 -3.60
CA ALA A 207 4.48 7.02 -2.78
C ALA A 207 4.19 7.42 -1.33
N MET A 208 3.29 8.38 -1.10
CA MET A 208 2.84 8.76 0.25
C MET A 208 2.09 7.62 0.94
N CYS A 209 1.23 6.90 0.22
CA CYS A 209 0.58 5.70 0.73
C CYS A 209 1.60 4.63 1.15
N ALA A 210 2.58 4.37 0.30
CA ALA A 210 3.66 3.42 0.57
C ALA A 210 4.50 3.85 1.78
N LEU A 211 4.86 5.13 1.86
CA LEU A 211 5.57 5.70 3.01
C LEU A 211 4.77 5.50 4.32
N GLY A 212 3.47 5.76 4.29
CA GLY A 212 2.58 5.54 5.44
C GLY A 212 2.56 4.07 5.88
N ILE A 213 2.56 3.12 4.96
CA ILE A 213 2.62 1.68 5.26
C ILE A 213 3.95 1.31 5.92
N VAL A 214 5.06 1.79 5.39
CA VAL A 214 6.40 1.52 5.91
C VAL A 214 6.56 2.09 7.33
N ILE A 215 6.05 3.29 7.57
CA ILE A 215 6.04 3.90 8.91
C ILE A 215 5.12 3.12 9.86
N ALA A 216 3.96 2.66 9.38
CA ALA A 216 3.04 1.82 10.16
C ALA A 216 3.68 0.48 10.58
N ALA A 217 4.60 -0.05 9.78
CA ALA A 217 5.37 -1.25 10.09
C ALA A 217 6.46 -1.03 11.15
N GLY A 218 6.70 0.23 11.56
CA GLY A 218 7.65 0.56 12.63
C GLY A 218 8.92 1.28 12.17
N GLU A 219 9.06 1.54 10.88
CA GLU A 219 10.23 2.22 10.35
C GLU A 219 10.23 3.72 10.66
N GLY A 220 11.41 4.26 10.86
CA GLY A 220 11.59 5.69 11.14
C GLY A 220 11.17 6.57 9.97
N PRO A 221 10.25 7.55 10.15
CA PRO A 221 9.66 8.32 9.07
C PRO A 221 10.69 9.07 8.22
N TYR A 222 11.74 9.61 8.84
CA TYR A 222 12.76 10.39 8.13
C TYR A 222 13.75 9.51 7.36
N ARG A 223 14.02 8.29 7.83
CA ARG A 223 14.80 7.31 7.06
C ARG A 223 14.01 6.78 5.87
N ALA A 224 12.72 6.53 6.09
CA ALA A 224 11.84 6.03 5.04
C ALA A 224 11.64 7.05 3.90
N VAL A 225 11.42 8.33 4.23
CA VAL A 225 11.19 9.37 3.21
C VAL A 225 12.42 9.60 2.33
N GLU A 226 13.64 9.45 2.86
CA GLU A 226 14.87 9.54 2.09
C GLU A 226 15.00 8.50 0.98
N THR A 227 14.30 7.38 1.09
CA THR A 227 14.33 6.32 0.06
C THR A 227 13.45 6.63 -1.15
N LEU A 228 12.54 7.61 -1.07
CA LEU A 228 11.61 7.92 -2.15
C LEU A 228 12.29 8.35 -3.45
N HIS A 229 13.48 8.92 -3.38
CA HIS A 229 14.24 9.32 -4.57
C HIS A 229 14.85 8.14 -5.36
N PHE A 230 14.82 6.93 -4.83
CA PHE A 230 15.24 5.70 -5.52
C PHE A 230 14.08 4.91 -6.14
N LEU A 231 12.83 5.33 -5.93
CA LEU A 231 11.67 4.58 -6.39
C LEU A 231 11.65 4.46 -7.92
N GLN A 232 11.34 3.26 -8.36
CA GLN A 232 11.18 2.94 -9.77
C GLN A 232 9.73 2.53 -10.04
N GLY A 233 9.17 3.04 -11.14
CA GLY A 233 7.84 2.64 -11.60
C GLY A 233 7.78 1.14 -11.92
N GLY A 234 6.65 0.52 -11.64
CA GLY A 234 6.42 -0.86 -12.06
C GLY A 234 6.45 -0.99 -13.60
N ARG A 235 6.99 -2.10 -14.13
CA ARG A 235 7.01 -2.35 -15.58
C ARG A 235 5.60 -2.22 -16.18
N GLY A 236 5.45 -1.36 -17.21
CA GLY A 236 4.18 -1.12 -17.90
C GLY A 236 3.19 -0.19 -17.19
N ARG A 237 3.64 0.59 -16.19
CA ARG A 237 2.82 1.58 -15.45
C ARG A 237 3.60 2.90 -15.30
N LEU A 238 3.85 3.54 -16.45
CA LEU A 238 4.35 4.91 -16.55
C LEU A 238 3.20 5.89 -16.46
#